data_8c216642089760eb9daf67571f04976d
#
_entry.id   8c216642089760eb9daf67571f04976d
#
_cell.length_a   1.000
_cell.length_b   1.000
_cell.length_c   1.000
_cell.angle_alpha   90.00
_cell.angle_beta   90.00
_cell.angle_gamma   90.00
#
_symmetry.space_group_name_H-M   'P 1'
#
loop_
_entity.id
_entity.type
_entity.pdbx_description
1 polymer ?
#
loop_
_entity_poly.entity_id
_entity_poly.type
_entity_poly.pdbx_seq_one_letter_code
_entity_poly.pdbx_strand_id
1 'polypeptide(L)'
;MEKIHPETGEVLHRDVRPVEYTYKGESIIVNQPGWYPAEGDDGILTQEDMKIAGQAVRTLKARHAAKMQENNFESDNFALA
;
A
#
# COMPACT_ATOMS: atom_id res chain seq x y z
N MET A 1 1.93 11.91 -22.03
CA MET A 1 1.01 12.81 -21.31
C MET A 1 1.69 13.33 -20.07
N GLU A 2 1.61 14.62 -19.81
CA GLU A 2 2.30 15.25 -18.70
C GLU A 2 1.32 16.01 -17.82
N LYS A 3 1.72 16.22 -16.57
CA LYS A 3 0.93 16.97 -15.61
C LYS A 3 1.88 17.81 -14.77
N ILE A 4 1.44 18.97 -14.34
CA ILE A 4 2.25 19.86 -13.50
C ILE A 4 1.82 19.70 -12.06
N HIS A 5 2.79 19.46 -11.18
CA HIS A 5 2.52 19.37 -9.74
C HIS A 5 2.08 20.75 -9.23
N PRO A 6 0.92 20.85 -8.56
CA PRO A 6 0.39 22.17 -8.16
C PRO A 6 1.23 22.89 -7.12
N GLU A 7 2.02 22.18 -6.32
CA GLU A 7 2.83 22.80 -5.27
C GLU A 7 4.26 23.07 -5.69
N THR A 8 4.87 22.15 -6.44
CA THR A 8 6.29 22.26 -6.78
C THR A 8 6.53 22.81 -8.17
N GLY A 9 5.53 22.76 -9.04
CA GLY A 9 5.68 23.15 -10.44
C GLY A 9 6.43 22.16 -11.30
N GLU A 10 6.80 21.00 -10.76
CA GLU A 10 7.52 20.00 -11.52
C GLU A 10 6.62 19.32 -12.54
N VAL A 11 7.22 18.90 -13.65
CA VAL A 11 6.52 18.12 -14.67
C VAL A 11 6.44 16.68 -14.22
N LEU A 12 5.24 16.12 -14.24
CA LEU A 12 4.98 14.75 -13.83
C LEU A 12 4.66 13.90 -15.05
N HIS A 13 5.11 12.64 -15.01
CA HIS A 13 4.83 11.64 -16.04
C HIS A 13 4.14 10.45 -15.43
N ARG A 14 3.32 9.75 -16.23
CA ARG A 14 2.76 8.46 -15.78
C ARG A 14 3.89 7.47 -15.61
N ASP A 15 3.92 6.83 -14.45
CA ASP A 15 4.96 5.88 -14.12
C ASP A 15 4.42 4.89 -13.10
N VAL A 16 5.14 3.81 -12.92
CA VAL A 16 4.84 2.79 -11.92
C VAL A 16 6.09 2.62 -11.07
N ARG A 17 5.95 2.82 -9.77
CA ARG A 17 7.09 2.72 -8.85
C ARG A 17 6.79 1.74 -7.72
N PRO A 18 7.80 1.00 -7.25
CA PRO A 18 7.61 0.14 -6.09
C PRO A 18 7.43 0.99 -4.84
N VAL A 19 6.37 0.71 -4.10
CA VAL A 19 6.07 1.40 -2.84
C VAL A 19 5.80 0.35 -1.78
N GLU A 20 6.42 0.52 -0.63
CA GLU A 20 6.21 -0.36 0.51
C GLU A 20 5.06 0.17 1.37
N TYR A 21 4.10 -0.70 1.65
CA TYR A 21 3.02 -0.42 2.60
C TYR A 21 3.20 -1.31 3.81
N THR A 22 2.99 -0.74 4.99
CA THR A 22 3.15 -1.47 6.25
C THR A 22 1.89 -1.36 7.10
N TYR A 23 1.64 -2.39 7.89
CA TYR A 23 0.53 -2.42 8.83
C TYR A 23 0.85 -3.40 9.94
N LYS A 24 0.99 -2.88 11.15
CA LYS A 24 1.20 -3.66 12.38
C LYS A 24 2.25 -4.77 12.23
N GLY A 25 3.43 -4.40 11.74
CA GLY A 25 4.56 -5.31 11.58
C GLY A 25 4.57 -6.11 10.29
N GLU A 26 3.51 -6.04 9.49
CA GLU A 26 3.47 -6.64 8.16
C GLU A 26 3.81 -5.60 7.12
N SER A 27 4.46 -6.02 6.04
CA SER A 27 4.73 -5.12 4.93
C SER A 27 4.60 -5.85 3.59
N ILE A 28 4.25 -5.11 2.56
CA ILE A 28 4.26 -5.60 1.18
C ILE A 28 4.75 -4.48 0.28
N ILE A 29 5.36 -4.87 -0.83
CA ILE A 29 5.77 -3.93 -1.86
C ILE A 29 4.86 -4.14 -3.06
N VAL A 30 4.25 -3.05 -3.54
CA VAL A 30 3.39 -3.09 -4.72
C VAL A 30 3.89 -2.09 -5.74
N ASN A 31 3.62 -2.38 -7.01
CA ASN A 31 3.92 -1.46 -8.09
C ASN A 31 2.79 -0.43 -8.15
N GLN A 32 3.06 0.76 -7.62
CA GLN A 32 2.06 1.81 -7.50
C GLN A 32 2.10 2.71 -8.73
N PRO A 33 1.04 2.71 -9.56
CA PRO A 33 0.94 3.66 -10.65
C PRO A 33 0.61 5.06 -10.12
N GLY A 34 1.07 6.06 -10.83
CA GLY A 34 0.81 7.45 -10.45
C GLY A 34 1.48 8.42 -11.38
N TRP A 35 1.41 9.70 -11.03
CA TRP A 35 2.07 10.78 -11.71
C TRP A 35 3.31 11.16 -10.91
N TYR A 36 4.50 10.91 -11.46
CA TYR A 36 5.75 11.08 -10.73
C TYR A 36 6.68 12.04 -11.44
N PRO A 37 7.47 12.84 -10.68
CA PRO A 37 8.52 13.66 -11.27
C PRO A 37 9.70 12.79 -11.73
N ALA A 38 10.56 13.34 -12.56
CA ALA A 38 11.76 12.66 -13.01
C ALA A 38 12.67 12.31 -11.83
N GLU A 39 12.73 13.20 -10.85
CA GLU A 39 13.51 12.99 -9.63
C GLU A 39 12.64 13.22 -8.41
N GLY A 40 12.86 12.42 -7.37
CA GLY A 40 12.13 12.54 -6.11
C GLY A 40 10.84 11.74 -6.11
N ASP A 41 10.13 11.80 -4.97
CA ASP A 41 8.95 10.98 -4.69
C ASP A 41 7.66 11.78 -4.57
N ASP A 42 7.69 13.07 -4.90
CA ASP A 42 6.54 13.96 -4.78
C ASP A 42 5.55 13.76 -5.93
N GLY A 43 4.99 12.57 -6.01
CA GLY A 43 4.02 12.22 -7.04
C GLY A 43 2.59 12.54 -6.63
N ILE A 44 1.68 12.41 -7.59
CA ILE A 44 0.25 12.55 -7.38
C ILE A 44 -0.43 11.25 -7.78
N LEU A 45 -1.30 10.75 -6.91
CA LEU A 45 -2.11 9.57 -7.19
C LEU A 45 -3.54 10.01 -7.52
N THR A 46 -4.08 9.48 -8.62
CA THR A 46 -5.50 9.65 -8.94
C THR A 46 -6.33 8.73 -8.06
N GLN A 47 -7.66 8.87 -8.11
CA GLN A 47 -8.54 7.96 -7.39
C GLN A 47 -8.33 6.51 -7.81
N GLU A 48 -8.10 6.26 -9.10
CA GLU A 48 -7.83 4.91 -9.58
C GLU A 48 -6.50 4.40 -9.06
N ASP A 49 -5.48 5.25 -9.03
CA ASP A 49 -4.18 4.88 -8.49
C ASP A 49 -4.30 4.52 -7.01
N MET A 50 -5.14 5.23 -6.27
CA MET A 50 -5.36 4.97 -4.85
C MET A 50 -6.04 3.63 -4.58
N LYS A 51 -6.72 3.05 -5.57
CA LYS A 51 -7.30 1.72 -5.42
C LYS A 51 -6.22 0.67 -5.19
N ILE A 52 -5.09 0.81 -5.85
CA ILE A 52 -3.95 -0.10 -5.65
C ILE A 52 -3.44 0.01 -4.22
N ALA A 53 -3.26 1.24 -3.72
CA ALA A 53 -2.85 1.47 -2.34
C ALA A 53 -3.87 0.89 -1.35
N GLY A 54 -5.16 1.10 -1.61
CA GLY A 54 -6.22 0.57 -0.77
C GLY A 54 -6.24 -0.95 -0.74
N GLN A 55 -5.99 -1.60 -1.88
CA GLN A 55 -5.89 -3.05 -1.95
C GLN A 55 -4.70 -3.57 -1.15
N ALA A 56 -3.56 -2.87 -1.23
CA ALA A 56 -2.38 -3.23 -0.46
C ALA A 56 -2.68 -3.20 1.05
N VAL A 57 -3.31 -2.14 1.52
CA VAL A 57 -3.67 -2.00 2.93
C VAL A 57 -4.66 -3.09 3.35
N ARG A 58 -5.66 -3.38 2.51
CA ARG A 58 -6.63 -4.45 2.82
C ARG A 58 -5.95 -5.81 2.90
N THR A 59 -5.00 -6.08 2.02
CA THR A 59 -4.23 -7.31 2.05
C THR A 59 -3.45 -7.42 3.35
N LEU A 60 -2.81 -6.35 3.78
CA LEU A 60 -2.07 -6.32 5.04
C LEU A 60 -2.98 -6.54 6.23
N LYS A 61 -4.13 -5.88 6.25
CA LYS A 61 -5.11 -6.06 7.33
C LYS A 61 -5.64 -7.49 7.38
N ALA A 62 -5.89 -8.09 6.22
CA ALA A 62 -6.36 -9.47 6.15
C ALA A 62 -5.31 -10.44 6.69
N ARG A 63 -4.05 -10.23 6.33
CA ARG A 63 -2.94 -11.06 6.84
C ARG A 63 -2.79 -10.94 8.35
N HIS A 64 -2.90 -9.72 8.85
CA HIS A 64 -2.81 -9.48 10.29
C HIS A 64 -3.97 -10.16 11.04
N ALA A 65 -5.18 -10.02 10.52
CA ALA A 65 -6.34 -10.68 11.11
C ALA A 65 -6.21 -12.19 11.08
N ALA A 66 -5.70 -12.76 10.00
CA ALA A 66 -5.48 -14.20 9.91
C ALA A 66 -4.49 -14.68 10.96
N LYS A 67 -3.41 -13.94 11.18
CA LYS A 67 -2.45 -14.28 12.23
C LYS A 67 -3.07 -14.23 13.61
N MET A 68 -3.87 -13.22 13.89
CA MET A 68 -4.57 -13.11 15.16
C MET A 68 -5.56 -14.24 15.36
N GLN A 69 -6.27 -14.65 14.31
CA GLN A 69 -7.19 -15.78 14.38
C GLN A 69 -6.46 -17.08 14.62
N GLU A 70 -5.32 -17.29 14.00
CA GLU A 70 -4.51 -18.48 14.25
C GLU A 70 -4.08 -18.56 15.71
N ASN A 71 -3.63 -17.44 16.28
CA ASN A 71 -3.25 -17.39 17.68
C ASN A 71 -4.43 -17.67 18.58
N ASN A 72 -5.59 -17.10 18.31
CA ASN A 72 -6.81 -17.33 19.07
C ASN A 72 -7.25 -18.78 18.95
N PHE A 73 -7.14 -19.36 17.78
CA PHE A 73 -7.51 -20.75 17.56
C PHE A 73 -6.62 -21.68 18.38
N GLU A 74 -5.34 -21.43 18.43
CA GLU A 74 -4.41 -22.21 19.25
C GLU A 74 -4.79 -22.11 20.73
N SER A 75 -5.12 -20.93 21.20
CA SER A 75 -5.56 -20.73 22.56
C SER A 75 -6.83 -21.52 22.86
N ASP A 76 -7.76 -21.53 21.95
CA ASP A 76 -9.01 -22.28 22.08
C ASP A 76 -8.73 -23.78 22.13
N ASN A 77 -7.79 -24.26 21.31
CA ASN A 77 -7.39 -25.65 21.33
C ASN A 77 -6.84 -26.04 22.69
N PHE A 78 -6.03 -25.20 23.29
CA PHE A 78 -5.55 -25.44 24.64
C PHE A 78 -6.67 -25.52 25.64
N ALA A 79 -7.64 -24.65 25.52
CA ALA A 79 -8.78 -24.63 26.42
C ALA A 79 -9.63 -25.89 26.28
N LEU A 80 -9.72 -26.42 25.09
CA LEU A 80 -10.51 -27.64 24.84
C LEU A 80 -9.76 -28.90 25.20
N ALA A 81 -8.46 -28.84 25.17
CA ALA A 81 -7.63 -29.98 25.54
C ALA A 81 -7.56 -30.15 27.06
#